data_b49f71641ba1915c022fb9060236d321
#
_entry.id   b49f71641ba1915c022fb9060236d321
#
_cell.length_a   1.000
_cell.length_b   1.000
_cell.length_c   1.000
_cell.angle_alpha   90.00
_cell.angle_beta   90.00
_cell.angle_gamma   90.00
#
_symmetry.space_group_name_H-M   'P 1'
#
loop_
_entity.id
_entity.type
_entity.pdbx_description
1 polymer ?
#
loop_
_entity_poly.entity_id
_entity_poly.type
_entity_poly.pdbx_seq_one_letter_code
_entity_poly.pdbx_strand_id
1 'polypeptide(L)'
;SGGDEFNIVLEGMTAKDAAEKLERFVAVDRTFFHKGEKRSYTVSLGYAEYPRQAKTRTELSDLSDIALYEAKLRGKHTCLAYDSSFYAEKRAGLGFALNEISENLPGAFLIYKADRADDTMLFANNEMVRLTGCDSREDFMNFCGRRFSGLLHPDDVARTEESIWEQIERKGDGFNDYVTFRLARKDGTHITVLDHGRIVDSVNYGRVFYVLIIGTDFLETHYFDEKPTDL
;
A
#
# COMPACT_ATOMS: atom_id res chain seq x y z
N SER A 1 -15.65 4.59 -6.27
CA SER A 1 -15.59 5.95 -5.68
C SER A 1 -16.29 5.92 -4.34
N GLY A 2 -15.71 6.60 -3.34
CA GLY A 2 -16.33 6.79 -2.02
C GLY A 2 -17.58 7.66 -2.13
N GLY A 3 -18.44 7.64 -1.11
CA GLY A 3 -19.73 8.32 -1.15
C GLY A 3 -19.72 9.86 -1.27
N ASP A 4 -18.53 10.48 -1.27
CA ASP A 4 -18.29 11.92 -1.38
C ASP A 4 -17.53 12.33 -2.66
N GLU A 5 -17.28 11.39 -3.59
CA GLU A 5 -16.59 11.64 -4.85
C GLU A 5 -17.54 11.54 -6.05
N PHE A 6 -17.45 12.51 -6.96
CA PHE A 6 -18.29 12.64 -8.13
C PHE A 6 -17.48 12.86 -9.39
N ASN A 7 -17.81 12.18 -10.46
CA ASN A 7 -17.27 12.38 -11.80
C ASN A 7 -18.23 13.20 -12.66
N ILE A 8 -17.72 14.27 -13.27
CA ILE A 8 -18.49 15.16 -14.16
C ILE A 8 -17.80 15.19 -15.51
N VAL A 9 -18.54 15.01 -16.58
CA VAL A 9 -18.04 15.17 -17.96
C VAL A 9 -18.60 16.46 -18.53
N LEU A 10 -17.72 17.33 -19.01
CA LEU A 10 -18.08 18.57 -19.70
C LEU A 10 -17.80 18.38 -21.20
N GLU A 11 -18.85 18.25 -21.98
CA GLU A 11 -18.72 18.10 -23.44
C GLU A 11 -18.58 19.43 -24.16
N GLY A 12 -17.78 19.45 -25.25
CA GLY A 12 -17.62 20.62 -26.11
C GLY A 12 -16.84 21.78 -25.48
N MET A 13 -16.07 21.50 -24.40
CA MET A 13 -15.22 22.47 -23.72
C MET A 13 -13.75 22.03 -23.73
N THR A 14 -12.86 22.99 -23.91
CA THR A 14 -11.44 22.77 -23.62
C THR A 14 -11.16 22.93 -22.13
N ALA A 15 -10.01 22.42 -21.65
CA ALA A 15 -9.57 22.63 -20.27
C ALA A 15 -9.49 24.11 -19.90
N LYS A 16 -9.09 24.97 -20.87
CA LYS A 16 -9.02 26.41 -20.66
C LYS A 16 -10.40 27.06 -20.48
N ASP A 17 -11.39 26.66 -21.28
CA ASP A 17 -12.75 27.19 -21.19
C ASP A 17 -13.46 26.70 -19.90
N ALA A 18 -13.12 25.50 -19.45
CA ALA A 18 -13.64 24.93 -18.21
C ALA A 18 -13.03 25.57 -16.95
N ALA A 19 -11.76 25.98 -17.01
CA ALA A 19 -10.99 26.46 -15.84
C ALA A 19 -11.74 27.52 -15.03
N GLU A 20 -12.14 28.62 -15.67
CA GLU A 20 -12.84 29.71 -15.00
C GLU A 20 -14.15 29.29 -14.34
N LYS A 21 -14.91 28.41 -15.00
CA LYS A 21 -16.17 27.90 -14.44
C LYS A 21 -15.93 26.99 -13.24
N LEU A 22 -14.91 26.15 -13.34
CA LEU A 22 -14.57 25.19 -12.27
C LEU A 22 -13.96 25.92 -11.06
N GLU A 23 -13.12 26.91 -11.29
CA GLU A 23 -12.57 27.79 -10.23
C GLU A 23 -13.69 28.54 -9.50
N ARG A 24 -14.61 29.15 -10.23
CA ARG A 24 -15.80 29.78 -9.63
C ARG A 24 -16.65 28.79 -8.85
N PHE A 25 -16.81 27.57 -9.36
CA PHE A 25 -17.55 26.53 -8.68
C PHE A 25 -16.87 26.14 -7.35
N VAL A 26 -15.57 26.01 -7.31
CA VAL A 26 -14.83 25.68 -6.09
C VAL A 26 -14.85 26.83 -5.08
N ALA A 27 -14.71 28.08 -5.54
CA ALA A 27 -14.63 29.27 -4.68
C ALA A 27 -15.90 29.57 -3.87
N VAL A 28 -17.02 28.93 -4.17
CA VAL A 28 -18.28 29.19 -3.49
C VAL A 28 -18.28 28.54 -2.09
N ASP A 29 -18.46 29.36 -1.07
CA ASP A 29 -18.71 28.88 0.30
C ASP A 29 -20.11 28.20 0.39
N ARG A 30 -20.11 26.93 0.73
CA ARG A 30 -21.33 26.13 0.82
C ARG A 30 -21.66 25.83 2.26
N THR A 31 -22.92 26.14 2.62
CA THR A 31 -23.42 25.86 3.94
C THR A 31 -24.75 25.12 3.86
N PHE A 32 -25.00 24.29 4.85
CA PHE A 32 -26.27 23.62 5.02
C PHE A 32 -26.60 23.50 6.51
N PHE A 33 -27.86 23.20 6.83
CA PHE A 33 -28.28 22.96 8.20
C PHE A 33 -28.49 21.47 8.43
N HIS A 34 -27.92 20.95 9.48
CA HIS A 34 -28.14 19.59 9.94
C HIS A 34 -28.48 19.60 11.42
N LYS A 35 -29.63 19.05 11.77
CA LYS A 35 -30.14 19.03 13.17
C LYS A 35 -30.14 20.41 13.84
N GLY A 36 -30.46 21.48 13.10
CA GLY A 36 -30.49 22.85 13.56
C GLY A 36 -29.14 23.57 13.66
N GLU A 37 -28.01 22.87 13.40
CA GLU A 37 -26.69 23.46 13.36
C GLU A 37 -26.28 23.80 11.91
N LYS A 38 -25.70 24.99 11.75
CA LYS A 38 -25.10 25.42 10.49
C LYS A 38 -23.77 24.72 10.29
N ARG A 39 -23.64 24.01 9.17
CA ARG A 39 -22.41 23.31 8.74
C ARG A 39 -21.92 23.91 7.44
N SER A 40 -20.61 23.90 7.22
CA SER A 40 -19.98 24.29 5.97
C SER A 40 -19.19 23.14 5.35
N TYR A 41 -19.07 23.14 4.04
CA TYR A 41 -18.20 22.21 3.33
C TYR A 41 -17.52 22.92 2.16
N THR A 42 -16.37 22.43 1.79
CA THR A 42 -15.61 22.87 0.64
C THR A 42 -15.50 21.74 -0.39
N VAL A 43 -15.18 22.10 -1.61
CA VAL A 43 -14.97 21.17 -2.71
C VAL A 43 -13.55 21.30 -3.20
N SER A 44 -12.90 20.18 -3.50
CA SER A 44 -11.65 20.14 -4.26
C SER A 44 -11.93 19.48 -5.60
N LEU A 45 -11.27 19.93 -6.66
CA LEU A 45 -11.56 19.51 -8.01
C LEU A 45 -10.27 19.27 -8.81
N GLY A 46 -10.20 18.13 -9.49
CA GLY A 46 -9.16 17.84 -10.47
C GLY A 46 -9.80 17.55 -11.81
N TYR A 47 -9.19 18.00 -12.91
CA TYR A 47 -9.72 17.77 -14.24
C TYR A 47 -8.61 17.55 -15.28
N ALA A 48 -8.97 16.83 -16.34
CA ALA A 48 -8.13 16.54 -17.50
C ALA A 48 -8.93 16.70 -18.78
N GLU A 49 -8.26 16.83 -19.91
CA GLU A 49 -8.84 17.12 -21.23
C GLU A 49 -8.63 15.95 -22.20
N TYR A 50 -9.72 15.50 -22.82
CA TYR A 50 -9.70 14.58 -23.95
C TYR A 50 -9.89 15.36 -25.27
N PRO A 51 -9.21 15.02 -26.37
CA PRO A 51 -8.22 13.95 -26.51
C PRO A 51 -6.77 14.42 -26.30
N ARG A 52 -6.57 15.64 -25.79
CA ARG A 52 -5.24 16.24 -25.66
C ARG A 52 -4.34 15.54 -24.67
N GLN A 53 -4.87 15.23 -23.48
CA GLN A 53 -4.11 14.63 -22.37
C GLN A 53 -4.37 13.14 -22.24
N ALA A 54 -5.58 12.67 -22.51
CA ALA A 54 -5.98 11.26 -22.46
C ALA A 54 -6.46 10.75 -23.81
N LYS A 55 -6.33 9.45 -24.06
CA LYS A 55 -6.79 8.78 -25.29
C LYS A 55 -7.95 7.82 -25.02
N THR A 56 -8.17 7.46 -23.77
CA THR A 56 -9.24 6.57 -23.34
C THR A 56 -10.00 7.18 -22.17
N ARG A 57 -11.20 6.66 -21.90
CA ARG A 57 -12.00 7.05 -20.73
C ARG A 57 -11.25 6.74 -19.42
N THR A 58 -10.58 5.61 -19.35
CA THR A 58 -9.82 5.20 -18.17
C THR A 58 -8.69 6.17 -17.91
N GLU A 59 -7.87 6.48 -18.92
CA GLU A 59 -6.82 7.49 -18.80
C GLU A 59 -7.36 8.86 -18.37
N LEU A 60 -8.49 9.29 -18.92
CA LEU A 60 -9.10 10.57 -18.54
C LEU A 60 -9.50 10.61 -17.06
N SER A 61 -10.08 9.52 -16.57
CA SER A 61 -10.41 9.36 -15.15
C SER A 61 -9.15 9.38 -14.29
N ASP A 62 -8.15 8.58 -14.64
CA ASP A 62 -6.91 8.48 -13.87
C ASP A 62 -6.16 9.82 -13.78
N LEU A 63 -6.12 10.58 -14.88
CA LEU A 63 -5.48 11.90 -14.91
C LEU A 63 -6.24 12.94 -14.08
N SER A 64 -7.56 12.91 -14.11
CA SER A 64 -8.38 13.79 -13.26
C SER A 64 -8.25 13.43 -11.78
N ASP A 65 -8.14 12.15 -11.44
CA ASP A 65 -7.90 11.70 -10.06
C ASP A 65 -6.53 12.13 -9.54
N ILE A 66 -5.49 12.12 -10.40
CA ILE A 66 -4.17 12.64 -10.06
C ILE A 66 -4.25 14.14 -9.76
N ALA A 67 -4.94 14.90 -10.60
CA ALA A 67 -5.11 16.34 -10.40
C ALA A 67 -5.94 16.65 -9.13
N LEU A 68 -6.97 15.85 -8.83
CA LEU A 68 -7.76 15.97 -7.60
C LEU A 68 -6.91 15.67 -6.35
N TYR A 69 -6.08 14.63 -6.42
CA TYR A 69 -5.17 14.31 -5.33
C TYR A 69 -4.22 15.45 -5.03
N GLU A 70 -3.63 16.04 -6.07
CA GLU A 70 -2.76 17.22 -5.96
C GLU A 70 -3.50 18.43 -5.38
N ALA A 71 -4.75 18.67 -5.79
CA ALA A 71 -5.59 19.71 -5.21
C ALA A 71 -5.83 19.50 -3.71
N LYS A 72 -6.03 18.24 -3.29
CA LYS A 72 -6.18 17.89 -1.87
C LYS A 72 -4.88 18.12 -1.08
N LEU A 73 -3.72 17.84 -1.68
CA LEU A 73 -2.40 18.08 -1.05
C LEU A 73 -2.08 19.57 -0.89
N ARG A 74 -2.44 20.41 -1.87
CA ARG A 74 -2.20 21.87 -1.85
C ARG A 74 -3.13 22.64 -0.90
N GLY A 75 -3.79 21.96 0.02
CA GLY A 75 -4.60 22.57 1.08
C GLY A 75 -6.10 22.48 0.85
N LYS A 76 -6.54 21.71 -0.14
CA LYS A 76 -7.96 21.52 -0.48
C LYS A 76 -8.61 22.83 -0.98
N HIS A 77 -9.93 22.84 -1.17
CA HIS A 77 -10.72 24.02 -1.61
C HIS A 77 -10.10 24.71 -2.83
N THR A 78 -9.63 23.93 -3.79
CA THR A 78 -8.98 24.42 -5.01
C THR A 78 -9.34 23.54 -6.21
N CYS A 79 -9.12 24.07 -7.40
CA CYS A 79 -9.33 23.39 -8.68
C CYS A 79 -8.01 23.31 -9.43
N LEU A 80 -7.61 22.13 -9.89
CA LEU A 80 -6.37 21.95 -10.65
C LEU A 80 -6.63 21.20 -11.96
N ALA A 81 -6.08 21.74 -13.06
CA ALA A 81 -5.91 21.00 -14.29
C ALA A 81 -4.80 19.96 -14.11
N TYR A 82 -4.94 18.80 -14.71
CA TYR A 82 -3.86 17.83 -14.77
C TYR A 82 -2.63 18.43 -15.46
N ASP A 83 -1.49 18.26 -14.83
CA ASP A 83 -0.16 18.55 -15.36
C ASP A 83 0.73 17.32 -15.21
N SER A 84 1.58 17.07 -16.21
CA SER A 84 2.46 15.89 -16.21
C SER A 84 3.49 15.91 -15.06
N SER A 85 3.81 17.09 -14.52
CA SER A 85 4.67 17.24 -13.34
C SER A 85 4.05 16.59 -12.09
N PHE A 86 2.71 16.53 -11.99
CA PHE A 86 2.02 15.89 -10.87
C PHE A 86 2.32 14.40 -10.74
N TYR A 87 2.69 13.75 -11.83
CA TYR A 87 3.17 12.36 -11.79
C TYR A 87 4.50 12.24 -11.04
N ALA A 88 5.39 13.22 -11.23
CA ALA A 88 6.66 13.27 -10.52
C ALA A 88 6.45 13.69 -9.06
N GLU A 89 5.55 14.63 -8.78
CA GLU A 89 5.20 15.11 -7.44
C GLU A 89 4.37 14.08 -6.65
N LYS A 90 3.49 13.29 -7.30
CA LYS A 90 2.80 12.18 -6.65
C LYS A 90 3.78 11.11 -6.14
N ARG A 91 4.92 10.93 -6.82
CA ARG A 91 6.04 10.13 -6.33
C ARG A 91 6.83 10.80 -5.20
N ALA A 92 6.88 12.14 -5.20
CA ALA A 92 7.60 12.94 -4.21
C ALA A 92 6.72 13.48 -3.06
N GLY A 93 5.38 13.47 -3.23
CA GLY A 93 4.43 14.15 -2.33
C GLY A 93 4.28 13.56 -0.94
N LEU A 94 4.82 12.35 -0.68
CA LEU A 94 5.00 11.82 0.68
C LEU A 94 6.42 12.14 1.21
N GLY A 95 7.27 12.85 0.43
CA GLY A 95 8.68 12.99 0.76
C GLY A 95 9.48 11.66 0.69
N PHE A 96 8.79 10.56 0.43
CA PHE A 96 9.35 9.23 0.29
C PHE A 96 8.66 8.50 -0.86
N ALA A 97 9.42 7.98 -1.82
CA ALA A 97 8.87 7.02 -2.78
C ALA A 97 8.40 5.76 -2.02
N LEU A 98 7.30 5.13 -2.46
CA LEU A 98 6.82 3.88 -1.85
C LEU A 98 7.93 2.82 -1.77
N ASN A 99 8.80 2.77 -2.78
CA ASN A 99 9.99 1.92 -2.76
C ASN A 99 10.97 2.32 -1.66
N GLU A 100 11.16 3.61 -1.38
CA GLU A 100 12.04 4.07 -0.30
C GLU A 100 11.49 3.71 1.06
N ILE A 101 10.17 3.81 1.26
CA ILE A 101 9.53 3.39 2.52
C ILE A 101 9.73 1.89 2.71
N SER A 102 9.40 1.07 1.72
CA SER A 102 9.50 -0.39 1.83
C SER A 102 10.94 -0.88 1.98
N GLU A 103 11.90 -0.19 1.34
CA GLU A 103 13.34 -0.53 1.44
C GLU A 103 13.98 -0.07 2.77
N ASN A 104 13.41 0.92 3.43
CA ASN A 104 13.92 1.47 4.70
C ASN A 104 13.05 1.07 5.91
N LEU A 105 12.11 0.15 5.75
CA LEU A 105 11.44 -0.45 6.90
C LEU A 105 12.47 -1.16 7.79
N PRO A 106 12.43 -0.96 9.11
CA PRO A 106 13.32 -1.64 10.04
C PRO A 106 12.89 -3.09 10.24
N GLY A 107 13.12 -3.93 9.24
CA GLY A 107 12.80 -5.35 9.24
C GLY A 107 12.60 -5.93 7.85
N ALA A 108 12.68 -7.24 7.77
CA ALA A 108 12.42 -7.95 6.53
C ALA A 108 10.92 -7.90 6.22
N PHE A 109 10.59 -7.43 5.02
CA PHE A 109 9.22 -7.20 4.59
C PHE A 109 8.95 -7.84 3.23
N LEU A 110 7.80 -8.49 3.12
CA LEU A 110 7.37 -9.14 1.89
C LEU A 110 5.86 -9.00 1.64
N ILE A 111 5.44 -9.20 0.40
CA ILE A 111 4.04 -9.23 -0.01
C ILE A 111 3.83 -10.47 -0.89
N TYR A 112 2.79 -11.26 -0.60
CA TYR A 112 2.40 -12.39 -1.42
C TYR A 112 0.88 -12.51 -1.54
N LYS A 113 0.38 -13.29 -2.50
CA LYS A 113 -1.05 -13.48 -2.72
C LYS A 113 -1.69 -14.23 -1.56
N ALA A 114 -2.81 -13.73 -1.09
CA ALA A 114 -3.61 -14.34 -0.02
C ALA A 114 -4.62 -15.34 -0.60
N ASP A 115 -4.11 -16.44 -1.14
CA ASP A 115 -4.90 -17.54 -1.70
C ASP A 115 -4.26 -18.87 -1.28
N ARG A 116 -5.07 -19.82 -0.80
CA ARG A 116 -4.58 -21.15 -0.34
C ARG A 116 -3.89 -21.96 -1.44
N ALA A 117 -4.25 -21.74 -2.71
CA ALA A 117 -3.66 -22.44 -3.86
C ALA A 117 -2.54 -21.63 -4.55
N ASP A 118 -2.48 -20.31 -4.31
CA ASP A 118 -1.57 -19.39 -4.96
C ASP A 118 -0.95 -18.40 -3.96
N ASP A 119 0.17 -18.78 -3.39
CA ASP A 119 0.99 -17.99 -2.47
C ASP A 119 2.13 -17.24 -3.21
N THR A 120 1.89 -16.85 -4.48
CA THR A 120 2.90 -16.17 -5.32
C THR A 120 3.45 -14.93 -4.64
N MET A 121 4.77 -14.87 -4.53
CA MET A 121 5.53 -13.73 -4.01
C MET A 121 5.46 -12.56 -4.99
N LEU A 122 4.99 -11.40 -4.53
CA LEU A 122 4.86 -10.18 -5.32
C LEU A 122 5.98 -9.20 -5.06
N PHE A 123 6.44 -9.13 -3.81
CA PHE A 123 7.47 -8.17 -3.39
C PHE A 123 8.28 -8.71 -2.21
N ALA A 124 9.55 -8.30 -2.14
CA ALA A 124 10.40 -8.42 -0.96
C ALA A 124 11.36 -7.22 -0.91
N ASN A 125 11.62 -6.67 0.28
CA ASN A 125 12.59 -5.60 0.46
C ASN A 125 14.03 -6.13 0.60
N ASN A 126 15.00 -5.23 0.63
CA ASN A 126 16.42 -5.60 0.72
C ASN A 126 16.77 -6.29 2.06
N GLU A 127 16.04 -5.99 3.14
CA GLU A 127 16.23 -6.71 4.41
C GLU A 127 15.86 -8.18 4.29
N MET A 128 14.78 -8.51 3.55
CA MET A 128 14.41 -9.89 3.28
C MET A 128 15.48 -10.63 2.47
N VAL A 129 16.06 -9.95 1.48
CA VAL A 129 17.18 -10.48 0.67
C VAL A 129 18.38 -10.79 1.56
N ARG A 130 18.75 -9.86 2.45
CA ARG A 130 19.87 -10.03 3.42
C ARG A 130 19.59 -11.15 4.42
N LEU A 131 18.40 -11.21 4.97
CA LEU A 131 18.00 -12.20 5.96
C LEU A 131 18.12 -13.63 5.43
N THR A 132 17.78 -13.83 4.15
CA THR A 132 17.90 -15.13 3.48
C THR A 132 19.30 -15.43 2.95
N GLY A 133 20.21 -14.45 2.96
CA GLY A 133 21.57 -14.58 2.43
C GLY A 133 21.63 -14.61 0.90
N CYS A 134 20.64 -14.04 0.24
CA CYS A 134 20.62 -13.89 -1.21
C CYS A 134 21.41 -12.65 -1.66
N ASP A 135 21.93 -12.69 -2.90
CA ASP A 135 22.79 -11.63 -3.45
C ASP A 135 21.98 -10.48 -4.06
N SER A 136 20.75 -10.76 -4.47
CA SER A 136 19.84 -9.80 -5.11
C SER A 136 18.38 -10.20 -4.92
N ARG A 137 17.47 -9.28 -5.24
CA ARG A 137 16.03 -9.57 -5.23
C ARG A 137 15.65 -10.67 -6.26
N GLU A 138 16.28 -10.69 -7.41
CA GLU A 138 16.05 -11.72 -8.41
C GLU A 138 16.54 -13.09 -7.92
N ASP A 139 17.71 -13.13 -7.31
CA ASP A 139 18.27 -14.33 -6.67
C ASP A 139 17.33 -14.83 -5.56
N PHE A 140 16.82 -13.93 -4.72
CA PHE A 140 15.82 -14.27 -3.70
C PHE A 140 14.54 -14.85 -4.30
N MET A 141 13.99 -14.23 -5.35
CA MET A 141 12.79 -14.74 -6.02
C MET A 141 13.01 -16.13 -6.63
N ASN A 142 14.18 -16.40 -7.16
CA ASN A 142 14.55 -17.72 -7.68
C ASN A 142 14.75 -18.73 -6.56
N PHE A 143 15.39 -18.33 -5.46
CA PHE A 143 15.64 -19.16 -4.28
C PHE A 143 14.33 -19.67 -3.67
N CYS A 144 13.34 -18.81 -3.47
CA CYS A 144 12.03 -19.20 -2.91
C CYS A 144 11.06 -19.78 -3.96
N GLY A 145 11.49 -19.95 -5.22
CA GLY A 145 10.61 -20.41 -6.31
C GLY A 145 9.42 -19.47 -6.56
N ARG A 146 9.56 -18.17 -6.23
CA ARG A 146 8.52 -17.15 -6.30
C ARG A 146 7.28 -17.47 -5.45
N ARG A 147 7.45 -18.20 -4.35
CA ARG A 147 6.37 -18.61 -3.45
C ARG A 147 6.74 -18.31 -2.00
N PHE A 148 5.74 -17.95 -1.19
CA PHE A 148 5.92 -17.80 0.26
C PHE A 148 6.31 -19.14 0.91
N SER A 149 5.61 -20.20 0.56
CA SER A 149 5.91 -21.57 1.04
C SER A 149 7.34 -22.03 0.74
N GLY A 150 7.95 -21.51 -0.32
CA GLY A 150 9.35 -21.79 -0.66
C GLY A 150 10.40 -21.16 0.27
N LEU A 151 9.97 -20.27 1.17
CA LEU A 151 10.82 -19.70 2.22
C LEU A 151 10.84 -20.55 3.51
N LEU A 152 9.87 -21.43 3.69
CA LEU A 152 9.68 -22.18 4.91
C LEU A 152 10.47 -23.48 4.88
N HIS A 153 10.90 -23.93 6.06
CA HIS A 153 11.36 -25.30 6.19
C HIS A 153 10.25 -26.26 5.77
N PRO A 154 10.52 -27.33 4.99
CA PRO A 154 9.49 -28.21 4.45
C PRO A 154 8.51 -28.76 5.51
N ASP A 155 9.01 -29.12 6.70
CA ASP A 155 8.16 -29.64 7.79
C ASP A 155 7.24 -28.57 8.40
N ASP A 156 7.51 -27.29 8.18
CA ASP A 156 6.74 -26.18 8.77
C ASP A 156 5.63 -25.66 7.83
N VAL A 157 5.69 -25.96 6.53
CA VAL A 157 4.78 -25.42 5.53
C VAL A 157 3.32 -25.63 5.90
N ALA A 158 2.90 -26.87 6.03
CA ALA A 158 1.49 -27.20 6.29
C ALA A 158 0.97 -26.58 7.59
N ARG A 159 1.75 -26.65 8.66
CA ARG A 159 1.39 -26.09 9.97
C ARG A 159 1.28 -24.58 9.93
N THR A 160 2.19 -23.93 9.24
CA THR A 160 2.23 -22.47 9.13
C THR A 160 1.04 -21.95 8.34
N GLU A 161 0.76 -22.53 7.17
CA GLU A 161 -0.39 -22.17 6.34
C GLU A 161 -1.72 -22.36 7.09
N GLU A 162 -1.89 -23.51 7.74
CA GLU A 162 -3.10 -23.79 8.52
C GLU A 162 -3.29 -22.76 9.64
N SER A 163 -2.23 -22.44 10.39
CA SER A 163 -2.27 -21.47 11.48
C SER A 163 -2.64 -20.08 11.00
N ILE A 164 -2.06 -19.60 9.89
CA ILE A 164 -2.38 -18.30 9.30
C ILE A 164 -3.87 -18.24 8.95
N TRP A 165 -4.36 -19.22 8.19
CA TRP A 165 -5.74 -19.23 7.74
C TRP A 165 -6.76 -19.40 8.86
N GLU A 166 -6.49 -20.24 9.87
CA GLU A 166 -7.34 -20.34 11.04
C GLU A 166 -7.47 -19.02 11.82
N GLN A 167 -6.38 -18.27 11.95
CA GLN A 167 -6.40 -16.97 12.61
C GLN A 167 -7.28 -15.98 11.85
N ILE A 168 -7.18 -15.96 10.53
CA ILE A 168 -7.95 -15.06 9.66
C ILE A 168 -9.42 -15.43 9.65
N GLU A 169 -9.75 -16.72 9.48
CA GLU A 169 -11.13 -17.20 9.46
C GLU A 169 -11.85 -16.95 10.80
N ARG A 170 -11.12 -17.05 11.91
CA ARG A 170 -11.68 -16.82 13.24
C ARG A 170 -11.88 -15.33 13.58
N LYS A 171 -11.05 -14.43 13.05
CA LYS A 171 -11.00 -13.03 13.47
C LYS A 171 -11.51 -12.05 12.41
N GLY A 172 -11.68 -12.50 11.16
CA GLY A 172 -12.16 -11.69 10.05
C GLY A 172 -11.07 -10.87 9.35
N ASP A 173 -11.43 -10.24 8.24
CA ASP A 173 -10.53 -9.42 7.44
C ASP A 173 -10.02 -8.19 8.23
N GLY A 174 -8.75 -7.83 7.97
CA GLY A 174 -8.10 -6.69 8.63
C GLY A 174 -7.46 -7.03 9.99
N PHE A 175 -7.52 -8.29 10.41
CA PHE A 175 -6.79 -8.76 11.58
C PHE A 175 -5.35 -9.16 11.20
N ASN A 176 -4.43 -9.00 12.14
CA ASN A 176 -3.06 -9.47 11.96
C ASN A 176 -2.98 -10.94 12.42
N ASP A 177 -2.30 -11.76 11.64
CA ASP A 177 -1.87 -13.09 12.04
C ASP A 177 -0.44 -13.05 12.59
N TYR A 178 -0.13 -14.03 13.42
CA TYR A 178 1.19 -14.20 14.01
C TYR A 178 1.53 -15.68 14.00
N VAL A 179 2.62 -16.03 13.34
CA VAL A 179 3.10 -17.41 13.30
C VAL A 179 4.62 -17.46 13.37
N THR A 180 5.16 -18.47 14.03
CA THR A 180 6.59 -18.74 14.04
C THR A 180 6.91 -19.95 13.17
N PHE A 181 7.95 -19.82 12.35
CA PHE A 181 8.45 -20.93 11.54
C PHE A 181 9.96 -20.81 11.32
N ARG A 182 10.54 -21.88 10.80
CA ARG A 182 11.94 -21.89 10.36
C ARG A 182 12.04 -21.36 8.93
N LEU A 183 12.68 -20.20 8.79
CA LEU A 183 12.96 -19.58 7.51
C LEU A 183 14.22 -20.20 6.91
N ALA A 184 14.14 -20.64 5.66
CA ALA A 184 15.26 -21.18 4.91
C ALA A 184 16.24 -20.07 4.47
N ARG A 185 17.54 -20.36 4.50
CA ARG A 185 18.61 -19.49 4.03
C ARG A 185 19.38 -20.15 2.89
N LYS A 186 19.97 -19.33 2.03
CA LYS A 186 20.70 -19.79 0.84
C LYS A 186 21.91 -20.68 1.16
N ASP A 187 22.51 -20.51 2.34
CA ASP A 187 23.62 -21.31 2.84
C ASP A 187 23.19 -22.70 3.37
N GLY A 188 21.89 -23.04 3.29
CA GLY A 188 21.31 -24.28 3.78
C GLY A 188 20.97 -24.28 5.28
N THR A 189 21.25 -23.18 5.99
CA THR A 189 20.81 -23.02 7.38
C THR A 189 19.37 -22.56 7.48
N HIS A 190 18.82 -22.57 8.68
CA HIS A 190 17.47 -22.09 8.98
C HIS A 190 17.53 -21.18 10.22
N ILE A 191 16.71 -20.16 10.23
CA ILE A 191 16.51 -19.31 11.41
C ILE A 191 15.05 -19.32 11.82
N THR A 192 14.78 -19.30 13.12
CA THR A 192 13.41 -19.14 13.59
C THR A 192 13.01 -17.68 13.48
N VAL A 193 11.85 -17.44 12.89
CA VAL A 193 11.30 -16.10 12.69
C VAL A 193 9.87 -16.03 13.20
N LEU A 194 9.47 -14.82 13.59
CA LEU A 194 8.08 -14.44 13.79
C LEU A 194 7.59 -13.76 12.51
N ASP A 195 6.56 -14.31 11.92
CA ASP A 195 5.76 -13.69 10.87
C ASP A 195 4.65 -12.87 11.53
N HIS A 196 4.55 -11.62 11.13
CA HIS A 196 3.46 -10.74 11.49
C HIS A 196 2.79 -10.26 10.19
N GLY A 197 1.73 -10.94 9.81
CA GLY A 197 1.02 -10.74 8.57
C GLY A 197 -0.29 -9.98 8.73
N ARG A 198 -0.76 -9.43 7.62
CA ARG A 198 -2.08 -8.80 7.49
C ARG A 198 -2.61 -8.96 6.08
N ILE A 199 -3.88 -9.38 5.94
CA ILE A 199 -4.56 -9.36 4.65
C ILE A 199 -5.02 -7.95 4.30
N VAL A 200 -4.77 -7.57 3.03
CA VAL A 200 -5.18 -6.31 2.44
C VAL A 200 -5.78 -6.57 1.06
N ASP A 201 -6.88 -5.90 0.72
CA ASP A 201 -7.44 -5.91 -0.62
C ASP A 201 -6.67 -4.94 -1.51
N SER A 202 -5.95 -5.48 -2.49
CA SER A 202 -5.20 -4.73 -3.48
C SER A 202 -6.02 -4.57 -4.76
N VAL A 203 -6.12 -3.35 -5.27
CA VAL A 203 -6.83 -3.05 -6.53
C VAL A 203 -6.25 -3.83 -7.72
N ASN A 204 -4.93 -4.05 -7.73
CA ASN A 204 -4.23 -4.68 -8.86
C ASN A 204 -4.02 -6.19 -8.71
N TYR A 205 -3.99 -6.71 -7.47
CA TYR A 205 -3.59 -8.08 -7.19
C TYR A 205 -4.63 -8.91 -6.44
N GLY A 206 -5.80 -8.31 -6.12
CA GLY A 206 -6.79 -8.93 -5.25
C GLY A 206 -6.31 -8.99 -3.80
N ARG A 207 -6.68 -10.03 -3.06
CA ARG A 207 -6.25 -10.18 -1.67
C ARG A 207 -4.77 -10.56 -1.60
N VAL A 208 -4.03 -9.85 -0.76
CA VAL A 208 -2.59 -10.05 -0.54
C VAL A 208 -2.26 -10.01 0.94
N PHE A 209 -1.23 -10.73 1.34
CA PHE A 209 -0.60 -10.58 2.65
C PHE A 209 0.51 -9.54 2.58
N TYR A 210 0.49 -8.61 3.52
CA TYR A 210 1.61 -7.73 3.90
C TYR A 210 2.25 -8.33 5.14
N VAL A 211 3.52 -8.69 5.07
CA VAL A 211 4.19 -9.46 6.12
C VAL A 211 5.48 -8.81 6.57
N LEU A 212 5.64 -8.63 7.87
CA LEU A 212 6.88 -8.28 8.52
C LEU A 212 7.48 -9.55 9.16
N ILE A 213 8.71 -9.87 8.79
CA ILE A 213 9.46 -11.01 9.34
C ILE A 213 10.47 -10.49 10.36
N ILE A 214 10.43 -11.04 11.54
CA ILE A 214 11.30 -10.68 12.69
C ILE A 214 12.06 -11.92 13.14
N GLY A 215 13.39 -11.84 13.14
CA GLY A 215 14.24 -12.91 13.68
C GLY A 215 14.05 -13.02 15.20
N THR A 216 13.80 -14.21 15.71
CA THR A 216 13.60 -14.42 17.16
C THR A 216 14.90 -14.24 17.95
N ASP A 217 16.06 -14.48 17.34
CA ASP A 217 17.38 -14.27 17.96
C ASP A 217 17.59 -12.81 18.38
N PHE A 218 17.00 -11.90 17.62
CA PHE A 218 17.03 -10.46 17.96
C PHE A 218 16.21 -10.15 19.22
N LEU A 219 15.09 -10.84 19.41
CA LEU A 219 14.22 -10.65 20.57
C LEU A 219 14.88 -11.21 21.85
N GLU A 220 15.56 -12.36 21.75
CA GLU A 220 16.22 -12.97 22.89
C GLU A 220 17.42 -12.15 23.39
N THR A 221 18.20 -11.55 22.48
CA THR A 221 19.41 -10.80 22.84
C THR A 221 19.16 -9.35 23.30
N HIS A 222 18.03 -8.73 22.94
CA HIS A 222 17.81 -7.31 23.18
C HIS A 222 16.64 -6.98 24.10
N TYR A 223 15.69 -7.91 24.32
CA TYR A 223 14.51 -7.65 25.13
C TYR A 223 14.51 -8.37 26.49
N PHE A 224 15.31 -9.40 26.68
CA PHE A 224 15.32 -10.19 27.93
C PHE A 224 16.54 -9.95 28.82
N ASP A 225 17.58 -9.23 28.34
CA ASP A 225 18.77 -8.88 29.13
C ASP A 225 18.66 -7.58 29.91
N GLU A 226 17.67 -6.71 29.64
CA GLU A 226 17.41 -5.57 30.48
C GLU A 226 16.48 -5.97 31.65
N LYS A 227 17.09 -6.37 32.77
CA LYS A 227 16.38 -6.37 34.05
C LYS A 227 15.88 -4.94 34.29
N PRO A 228 14.59 -4.76 34.64
CA PRO A 228 14.12 -3.45 35.07
C PRO A 228 14.99 -3.02 36.26
N THR A 229 15.76 -1.95 36.06
CA THR A 229 16.37 -1.23 37.15
C THR A 229 15.25 -0.67 37.98
N ASP A 230 15.08 -1.19 39.17
CA ASP A 230 14.16 -0.69 40.18
C ASP A 230 14.35 0.82 40.36
N LEU A 231 13.27 1.57 40.05
CA LEU A 231 13.06 2.94 40.49
C LEU A 231 12.18 2.95 41.71
#